data_a36aed665eeb1889b9d7b4b396bc007e
#
_entry.id   a36aed665eeb1889b9d7b4b396bc007e
#
_cell.length_a   1.000
_cell.length_b   1.000
_cell.length_c   1.000
_cell.angle_alpha   90.00
_cell.angle_beta   90.00
_cell.angle_gamma   90.00
#
_symmetry.space_group_name_H-M   'P 1'
#
loop_
_entity.id
_entity.type
_entity.pdbx_description
1 polymer ?
#
loop_
_entity_poly.entity_id
_entity_poly.type
_entity_poly.pdbx_seq_one_letter_code
_entity_poly.pdbx_strand_id
1 'polypeptide(L)'
;MDNETQGKRDGMRDDAPATLIEQFGRAKSSFSRLAHAHIGLLKAEIGEIVAKIKIMGALAGCALVALLFVGNMLFVGGFLFLGEWLFGSIGWGLAHGVLFGVGLAVVLILGILGARSGSVIVAQILTILLMVGLALLTGSNVAYDSASSLASSMPSPINSAGAVSLIGGALIGALVFALMLGRVAGRVGFVGGLVLGAILGMPVGWLIAGAPWTWPPAIGFSITIGLIAWPILTAVLAIPGLDLEERFGSLYPRQSIEAVNETKSWLEEQWRSRQPKLGKK
;
A
#
# COMPACT_ATOMS: atom_id res chain seq x y z
N MET A 1 -80.98 4.96 -12.34
CA MET A 1 -80.22 5.43 -13.53
C MET A 1 -79.89 6.91 -13.37
N ASP A 2 -79.28 7.37 -12.26
CA ASP A 2 -79.02 8.80 -12.08
C ASP A 2 -77.77 9.00 -11.16
N ASN A 3 -76.69 8.30 -11.45
CA ASN A 3 -75.47 8.45 -10.62
C ASN A 3 -74.14 8.66 -11.42
N GLU A 4 -74.23 8.89 -12.74
CA GLU A 4 -73.05 9.04 -13.63
C GLU A 4 -72.72 10.49 -14.02
N THR A 5 -73.53 11.46 -13.65
CA THR A 5 -73.37 12.86 -14.08
C THR A 5 -72.75 13.76 -13.01
N GLN A 6 -72.52 13.27 -11.79
CA GLN A 6 -71.89 14.09 -10.71
C GLN A 6 -70.36 14.01 -10.65
N GLY A 7 -69.73 12.95 -11.22
CA GLY A 7 -68.31 12.78 -11.20
C GLY A 7 -67.47 13.65 -12.17
N LYS A 8 -68.17 14.35 -13.11
CA LYS A 8 -67.48 15.10 -14.19
C LYS A 8 -67.39 16.62 -13.96
N ARG A 9 -67.93 17.12 -12.85
CA ARG A 9 -67.85 18.59 -12.52
C ARG A 9 -66.82 18.98 -11.55
N ASP A 10 -66.22 18.06 -10.81
CA ASP A 10 -65.17 18.37 -9.85
C ASP A 10 -63.74 18.42 -10.46
N GLY A 11 -63.57 18.00 -11.73
CA GLY A 11 -62.28 18.01 -12.41
C GLY A 11 -61.89 19.32 -13.09
N MET A 12 -62.73 20.38 -13.04
CA MET A 12 -62.53 21.58 -13.88
C MET A 12 -62.45 22.88 -13.07
N ARG A 13 -62.06 22.80 -11.80
CA ARG A 13 -62.04 23.96 -10.91
C ARG A 13 -60.67 24.42 -10.43
N ASP A 14 -59.58 23.79 -10.88
CA ASP A 14 -58.24 24.10 -10.35
C ASP A 14 -57.27 24.84 -11.28
N ASP A 15 -57.78 25.40 -12.41
CA ASP A 15 -56.96 26.20 -13.34
C ASP A 15 -57.03 27.72 -13.09
N ALA A 16 -57.42 28.14 -11.91
CA ALA A 16 -57.28 29.55 -11.56
C ALA A 16 -55.77 29.86 -11.40
N PRO A 17 -55.20 30.89 -12.10
CA PRO A 17 -53.77 31.20 -11.99
C PRO A 17 -53.45 31.49 -10.50
N ALA A 18 -52.59 30.62 -9.93
CA ALA A 18 -52.17 30.74 -8.53
C ALA A 18 -51.74 32.16 -8.25
N THR A 19 -52.31 32.75 -7.19
CA THR A 19 -51.97 34.12 -6.81
C THR A 19 -50.44 34.26 -6.56
N LEU A 20 -49.88 35.43 -6.84
CA LEU A 20 -48.42 35.69 -6.62
C LEU A 20 -47.96 35.24 -5.23
N ILE A 21 -48.80 35.36 -4.23
CA ILE A 21 -48.54 34.96 -2.84
C ILE A 21 -48.45 33.41 -2.75
N GLU A 22 -49.31 32.65 -3.41
CA GLU A 22 -49.26 31.20 -3.43
C GLU A 22 -48.03 30.68 -4.21
N GLN A 23 -47.69 31.33 -5.31
CA GLN A 23 -46.46 30.99 -6.05
C GLN A 23 -45.19 31.24 -5.21
N PHE A 24 -45.16 32.33 -4.47
CA PHE A 24 -44.09 32.64 -3.54
C PHE A 24 -44.00 31.65 -2.38
N GLY A 25 -45.17 31.23 -1.86
CA GLY A 25 -45.27 30.20 -0.81
C GLY A 25 -44.76 28.84 -1.30
N ARG A 26 -45.13 28.43 -2.53
CA ARG A 26 -44.62 27.19 -3.16
C ARG A 26 -43.12 27.27 -3.44
N ALA A 27 -42.63 28.39 -3.96
CA ALA A 27 -41.20 28.61 -4.17
C ALA A 27 -40.39 28.53 -2.88
N LYS A 28 -40.87 29.18 -1.80
CA LYS A 28 -40.24 29.12 -0.48
C LYS A 28 -40.21 27.71 0.08
N SER A 29 -41.29 26.94 -0.02
CA SER A 29 -41.36 25.56 0.46
C SER A 29 -40.44 24.63 -0.34
N SER A 30 -40.36 24.81 -1.66
CA SER A 30 -39.46 24.04 -2.53
C SER A 30 -38.00 24.35 -2.24
N PHE A 31 -37.67 25.63 -2.05
CA PHE A 31 -36.31 26.02 -1.64
C PHE A 31 -35.94 25.44 -0.27
N SER A 32 -36.85 25.48 0.71
CA SER A 32 -36.62 24.87 2.02
C SER A 32 -36.38 23.36 1.93
N ARG A 33 -37.17 22.63 1.11
CA ARG A 33 -36.97 21.19 0.88
C ARG A 33 -35.64 20.91 0.20
N LEU A 34 -35.27 21.70 -0.80
CA LEU A 34 -33.98 21.56 -1.49
C LEU A 34 -32.81 21.80 -0.54
N ALA A 35 -32.88 22.84 0.29
CA ALA A 35 -31.86 23.12 1.30
C ALA A 35 -31.73 21.97 2.32
N HIS A 36 -32.85 21.43 2.81
CA HIS A 36 -32.83 20.29 3.72
C HIS A 36 -32.28 19.02 3.05
N ALA A 37 -32.59 18.79 1.78
CA ALA A 37 -32.03 17.64 1.03
C ALA A 37 -30.51 17.77 0.87
N HIS A 38 -30.00 18.97 0.56
CA HIS A 38 -28.56 19.21 0.45
C HIS A 38 -27.83 19.05 1.80
N ILE A 39 -28.42 19.56 2.89
CA ILE A 39 -27.85 19.36 4.23
C ILE A 39 -27.88 17.87 4.62
N GLY A 40 -28.94 17.15 4.27
CA GLY A 40 -29.04 15.70 4.49
C GLY A 40 -27.97 14.91 3.73
N LEU A 41 -27.74 15.25 2.47
CA LEU A 41 -26.70 14.66 1.64
C LEU A 41 -25.32 14.93 2.20
N LEU A 42 -25.03 16.20 2.53
CA LEU A 42 -23.75 16.59 3.13
C LEU A 42 -23.50 15.85 4.45
N LYS A 43 -24.51 15.73 5.31
CA LYS A 43 -24.39 14.99 6.57
C LYS A 43 -24.12 13.50 6.35
N ALA A 44 -24.73 12.87 5.34
CA ALA A 44 -24.50 11.49 5.00
C ALA A 44 -23.06 11.28 4.47
N GLU A 45 -22.60 12.16 3.58
CA GLU A 45 -21.26 12.13 3.00
C GLU A 45 -20.16 12.34 4.07
N ILE A 46 -20.37 13.32 4.96
CA ILE A 46 -19.47 13.54 6.10
C ILE A 46 -19.46 12.30 7.01
N GLY A 47 -20.62 11.68 7.25
CA GLY A 47 -20.72 10.45 8.02
C GLY A 47 -19.88 9.31 7.44
N GLU A 48 -19.93 9.13 6.12
CA GLU A 48 -19.11 8.13 5.42
C GLU A 48 -17.60 8.45 5.49
N ILE A 49 -17.24 9.72 5.27
CA ILE A 49 -15.85 10.19 5.40
C ILE A 49 -15.33 9.93 6.81
N VAL A 50 -16.11 10.28 7.84
CA VAL A 50 -15.73 10.06 9.25
C VAL A 50 -15.56 8.57 9.55
N ALA A 51 -16.42 7.70 8.99
CA ALA A 51 -16.29 6.25 9.16
C ALA A 51 -14.99 5.73 8.52
N LYS A 52 -14.65 6.19 7.32
CA LYS A 52 -13.39 5.86 6.64
C LYS A 52 -12.18 6.36 7.41
N ILE A 53 -12.22 7.61 7.89
CA ILE A 53 -11.14 8.19 8.70
C ILE A 53 -10.94 7.40 10.01
N LYS A 54 -12.01 6.94 10.66
CA LYS A 54 -11.90 6.11 11.87
C LYS A 54 -11.15 4.81 11.59
N ILE A 55 -11.47 4.11 10.49
CA ILE A 55 -10.79 2.86 10.12
C ILE A 55 -9.32 3.14 9.77
N MET A 56 -9.06 4.16 8.96
CA MET A 56 -7.68 4.56 8.61
C MET A 56 -6.90 5.00 9.85
N GLY A 57 -7.52 5.75 10.75
CA GLY A 57 -6.93 6.19 12.01
C GLY A 57 -6.61 5.01 12.93
N ALA A 58 -7.49 4.03 13.01
CA ALA A 58 -7.24 2.80 13.78
C ALA A 58 -6.05 2.01 13.20
N LEU A 59 -5.99 1.84 11.88
CA LEU A 59 -4.86 1.17 11.22
C LEU A 59 -3.55 1.95 11.39
N ALA A 60 -3.60 3.27 11.24
CA ALA A 60 -2.44 4.15 11.47
C ALA A 60 -1.99 4.10 12.94
N GLY A 61 -2.93 4.07 13.89
CA GLY A 61 -2.65 3.89 15.30
C GLY A 61 -1.95 2.57 15.59
N CYS A 62 -2.46 1.47 15.02
CA CYS A 62 -1.81 0.17 15.13
C CYS A 62 -0.39 0.15 14.54
N ALA A 63 -0.20 0.79 13.38
CA ALA A 63 1.12 0.91 12.76
C ALA A 63 2.08 1.74 13.63
N LEU A 64 1.60 2.84 14.22
CA LEU A 64 2.39 3.68 15.13
C LEU A 64 2.81 2.90 16.38
N VAL A 65 1.87 2.17 17.00
CA VAL A 65 2.18 1.32 18.17
C VAL A 65 3.20 0.24 17.80
N ALA A 66 3.07 -0.38 16.62
CA ALA A 66 4.05 -1.35 16.14
C ALA A 66 5.43 -0.72 15.96
N LEU A 67 5.52 0.51 15.39
CA LEU A 67 6.77 1.25 15.23
C LEU A 67 7.39 1.63 16.57
N LEU A 68 6.60 2.07 17.55
CA LEU A 68 7.09 2.37 18.90
C LEU A 68 7.61 1.12 19.59
N PHE A 69 6.91 -0.02 19.43
CA PHE A 69 7.36 -1.30 19.96
C PHE A 69 8.68 -1.73 19.31
N VAL A 70 8.80 -1.60 17.98
CA VAL A 70 10.03 -1.88 17.22
C VAL A 70 11.17 -0.98 17.68
N GLY A 71 10.94 0.33 17.86
CA GLY A 71 11.94 1.26 18.36
C GLY A 71 12.45 0.87 19.74
N ASN A 72 11.55 0.46 20.64
CA ASN A 72 11.92 -0.03 21.96
C ASN A 72 12.74 -1.34 21.88
N MET A 73 12.31 -2.29 21.05
CA MET A 73 13.00 -3.56 20.82
C MET A 73 14.35 -3.36 20.13
N LEU A 74 14.46 -2.39 19.21
CA LEU A 74 15.74 -2.06 18.56
C LEU A 74 16.76 -1.53 19.58
N PHE A 75 16.33 -0.67 20.49
CA PHE A 75 17.19 -0.12 21.53
C PHE A 75 17.68 -1.21 22.50
N VAL A 76 16.76 -1.97 23.07
CA VAL A 76 17.09 -3.05 24.02
C VAL A 76 17.71 -4.24 23.29
N GLY A 77 17.07 -4.70 22.21
CA GLY A 77 17.49 -5.87 21.45
C GLY A 77 18.79 -5.66 20.65
N GLY A 78 19.04 -4.42 20.17
CA GLY A 78 20.27 -4.08 19.47
C GLY A 78 21.51 -4.23 20.36
N PHE A 79 21.42 -3.78 21.60
CA PHE A 79 22.53 -3.97 22.56
C PHE A 79 22.72 -5.44 22.96
N LEU A 80 21.63 -6.15 23.19
CA LEU A 80 21.69 -7.57 23.50
C LEU A 80 22.18 -8.38 22.29
N PHE A 81 21.73 -8.04 21.08
CA PHE A 81 22.17 -8.68 19.84
C PHE A 81 23.66 -8.45 19.57
N LEU A 82 24.17 -7.21 19.73
CA LEU A 82 25.59 -6.92 19.58
C LEU A 82 26.43 -7.70 20.62
N GLY A 83 25.93 -7.80 21.85
CA GLY A 83 26.59 -8.60 22.90
C GLY A 83 26.65 -10.07 22.51
N GLU A 84 25.62 -10.61 21.93
CA GLU A 84 25.55 -12.00 21.53
C GLU A 84 26.28 -12.31 20.24
N TRP A 85 26.15 -11.43 19.21
CA TRP A 85 26.88 -11.60 17.97
C TRP A 85 28.39 -11.54 18.15
N LEU A 86 28.84 -10.71 19.11
CA LEU A 86 30.27 -10.62 19.47
C LEU A 86 30.72 -11.73 20.43
N PHE A 87 29.80 -12.30 21.24
CA PHE A 87 30.14 -13.19 22.34
C PHE A 87 29.37 -14.51 22.47
N GLY A 88 28.34 -14.74 21.61
CA GLY A 88 27.70 -16.04 21.34
C GLY A 88 26.55 -16.49 22.21
N SER A 89 25.44 -15.74 22.42
CA SER A 89 24.09 -16.28 22.68
C SER A 89 23.00 -15.31 23.15
N ILE A 90 21.75 -15.46 23.03
CA ILE A 90 20.44 -14.81 23.43
C ILE A 90 19.86 -13.74 22.45
N GLY A 91 20.64 -13.04 21.59
CA GLY A 91 20.17 -11.93 20.80
C GLY A 91 19.27 -12.23 19.57
N TRP A 92 19.39 -13.42 18.98
CA TRP A 92 18.72 -13.76 17.74
C TRP A 92 17.20 -13.62 17.80
N GLY A 93 16.58 -14.02 18.90
CA GLY A 93 15.12 -13.91 19.07
C GLY A 93 14.62 -12.47 19.09
N LEU A 94 15.37 -11.59 19.77
CA LEU A 94 15.05 -10.17 19.83
C LEU A 94 15.24 -9.49 18.47
N ALA A 95 16.34 -9.81 17.77
CA ALA A 95 16.57 -9.28 16.42
C ALA A 95 15.48 -9.70 15.44
N HIS A 96 15.07 -10.97 15.49
CA HIS A 96 13.95 -11.46 14.68
C HIS A 96 12.64 -10.78 15.06
N GLY A 97 12.38 -10.52 16.33
CA GLY A 97 11.21 -9.76 16.80
C GLY A 97 11.18 -8.34 16.25
N VAL A 98 12.30 -7.64 16.24
CA VAL A 98 12.44 -6.31 15.64
C VAL A 98 12.18 -6.33 14.14
N LEU A 99 12.82 -7.26 13.42
CA LEU A 99 12.63 -7.40 11.96
C LEU A 99 11.18 -7.74 11.62
N PHE A 100 10.56 -8.62 12.38
CA PHE A 100 9.14 -8.93 12.21
C PHE A 100 8.25 -7.71 12.46
N GLY A 101 8.51 -6.94 13.53
CA GLY A 101 7.78 -5.72 13.83
C GLY A 101 7.90 -4.66 12.71
N VAL A 102 9.10 -4.47 12.16
CA VAL A 102 9.31 -3.60 10.99
C VAL A 102 8.52 -4.09 9.78
N GLY A 103 8.59 -5.39 9.49
CA GLY A 103 7.84 -5.99 8.40
C GLY A 103 6.34 -5.79 8.56
N LEU A 104 5.82 -6.02 9.76
CA LEU A 104 4.40 -5.81 10.09
C LEU A 104 4.00 -4.35 9.90
N ALA A 105 4.80 -3.39 10.40
CA ALA A 105 4.53 -1.96 10.22
C ALA A 105 4.45 -1.58 8.73
N VAL A 106 5.36 -2.07 7.90
CA VAL A 106 5.34 -1.83 6.44
C VAL A 106 4.07 -2.40 5.82
N VAL A 107 3.69 -3.63 6.15
CA VAL A 107 2.47 -4.26 5.63
C VAL A 107 1.22 -3.47 6.03
N LEU A 108 1.15 -2.99 7.28
CA LEU A 108 0.03 -2.17 7.75
C LEU A 108 -0.03 -0.83 7.01
N ILE A 109 1.10 -0.16 6.81
CA ILE A 109 1.17 1.09 6.03
C ILE A 109 0.70 0.86 4.59
N LEU A 110 1.17 -0.19 3.93
CA LEU A 110 0.72 -0.54 2.59
C LEU A 110 -0.78 -0.88 2.55
N GLY A 111 -1.30 -1.52 3.59
CA GLY A 111 -2.75 -1.76 3.76
C GLY A 111 -3.56 -0.46 3.86
N ILE A 112 -3.06 0.54 4.61
CA ILE A 112 -3.66 1.89 4.69
C ILE A 112 -3.67 2.54 3.30
N LEU A 113 -2.58 2.41 2.56
CA LEU A 113 -2.43 2.96 1.20
C LEU A 113 -3.26 2.21 0.14
N GLY A 114 -3.92 1.11 0.50
CA GLY A 114 -4.82 0.38 -0.38
C GLY A 114 -4.19 -0.84 -1.08
N ALA A 115 -3.12 -1.40 -0.53
CA ALA A 115 -2.54 -2.63 -1.06
C ALA A 115 -3.56 -3.76 -1.12
N ARG A 116 -3.59 -4.48 -2.23
CA ARG A 116 -4.47 -5.63 -2.42
C ARG A 116 -4.04 -6.80 -1.53
N SER A 117 -4.99 -7.42 -0.83
CA SER A 117 -4.71 -8.58 0.04
C SER A 117 -3.96 -9.70 -0.68
N GLY A 118 -4.25 -9.91 -1.98
CA GLY A 118 -3.58 -10.91 -2.80
C GLY A 118 -2.07 -10.68 -2.91
N SER A 119 -1.62 -9.44 -3.09
CA SER A 119 -0.19 -9.12 -3.17
C SER A 119 0.55 -9.40 -1.86
N VAL A 120 -0.11 -9.12 -0.72
CA VAL A 120 0.45 -9.42 0.61
C VAL A 120 0.58 -10.92 0.84
N ILE A 121 -0.45 -11.70 0.47
CA ILE A 121 -0.42 -13.16 0.59
C ILE A 121 0.68 -13.77 -0.29
N VAL A 122 0.80 -13.33 -1.55
CA VAL A 122 1.84 -13.79 -2.46
C VAL A 122 3.22 -13.46 -1.91
N ALA A 123 3.45 -12.24 -1.41
CA ALA A 123 4.70 -11.85 -0.76
C ALA A 123 5.04 -12.77 0.42
N GLN A 124 4.05 -13.09 1.25
CA GLN A 124 4.24 -13.97 2.40
C GLN A 124 4.64 -15.39 1.97
N ILE A 125 3.96 -15.96 0.96
CA ILE A 125 4.29 -17.29 0.42
C ILE A 125 5.72 -17.30 -0.15
N LEU A 126 6.08 -16.29 -0.96
CA LEU A 126 7.42 -16.18 -1.53
C LEU A 126 8.49 -16.05 -0.45
N THR A 127 8.21 -15.30 0.62
CA THR A 127 9.12 -15.17 1.77
C THR A 127 9.33 -16.50 2.48
N ILE A 128 8.28 -17.27 2.72
CA ILE A 128 8.38 -18.59 3.35
C ILE A 128 9.21 -19.54 2.46
N LEU A 129 8.93 -19.55 1.17
CA LEU A 129 9.71 -20.36 0.22
C LEU A 129 11.19 -19.96 0.19
N LEU A 130 11.48 -18.66 0.26
CA LEU A 130 12.84 -18.13 0.36
C LEU A 130 13.52 -18.60 1.64
N MET A 131 12.85 -18.50 2.81
CA MET A 131 13.40 -18.97 4.09
C MET A 131 13.73 -20.44 4.07
N VAL A 132 12.79 -21.28 3.60
CA VAL A 132 12.98 -22.72 3.52
C VAL A 132 14.10 -23.06 2.53
N GLY A 133 14.11 -22.43 1.36
CA GLY A 133 15.14 -22.66 0.34
C GLY A 133 16.54 -22.29 0.84
N LEU A 134 16.69 -21.15 1.50
CA LEU A 134 17.96 -20.74 2.09
C LEU A 134 18.38 -21.64 3.24
N ALA A 135 17.48 -22.05 4.13
CA ALA A 135 17.79 -22.97 5.22
C ALA A 135 18.29 -24.32 4.70
N LEU A 136 17.65 -24.87 3.68
CA LEU A 136 18.09 -26.11 3.03
C LEU A 136 19.44 -25.93 2.33
N LEU A 137 19.62 -24.83 1.58
CA LEU A 137 20.83 -24.57 0.83
C LEU A 137 22.06 -24.40 1.72
N THR A 138 21.92 -23.64 2.81
CA THR A 138 23.02 -23.39 3.77
C THR A 138 23.19 -24.55 4.75
N GLY A 139 22.11 -25.05 5.35
CA GLY A 139 22.16 -26.10 6.37
C GLY A 139 22.62 -27.48 5.84
N SER A 140 22.36 -27.79 4.56
CA SER A 140 22.90 -28.99 3.89
C SER A 140 24.34 -28.82 3.39
N ASN A 141 24.89 -27.61 3.47
CA ASN A 141 26.21 -27.24 2.92
C ASN A 141 26.38 -27.45 1.41
N VAL A 142 25.32 -27.72 0.65
CA VAL A 142 25.40 -27.96 -0.81
C VAL A 142 26.06 -26.78 -1.53
N ALA A 143 25.74 -25.54 -1.12
CA ALA A 143 26.33 -24.35 -1.72
C ALA A 143 27.83 -24.25 -1.41
N TYR A 144 28.25 -24.54 -0.17
CA TYR A 144 29.64 -24.56 0.23
C TYR A 144 30.44 -25.67 -0.48
N ASP A 145 29.91 -26.91 -0.53
CA ASP A 145 30.53 -28.04 -1.18
C ASP A 145 30.70 -27.79 -2.68
N SER A 146 29.70 -27.17 -3.31
CA SER A 146 29.79 -26.78 -4.72
C SER A 146 30.85 -25.69 -4.94
N ALA A 147 30.90 -24.69 -4.10
CA ALA A 147 31.89 -23.60 -4.17
C ALA A 147 33.32 -24.16 -3.92
N SER A 148 33.49 -25.06 -2.96
CA SER A 148 34.80 -25.68 -2.63
C SER A 148 35.28 -26.61 -3.76
N SER A 149 34.37 -27.39 -4.36
CA SER A 149 34.67 -28.20 -5.52
C SER A 149 35.13 -27.36 -6.72
N LEU A 150 34.41 -26.26 -6.99
CA LEU A 150 34.78 -25.34 -8.06
C LEU A 150 36.13 -24.66 -7.77
N ALA A 151 36.34 -24.25 -6.53
CA ALA A 151 37.58 -23.61 -6.08
C ALA A 151 38.81 -24.50 -6.28
N SER A 152 38.67 -25.81 -6.08
CA SER A 152 39.76 -26.79 -6.28
C SER A 152 40.25 -26.85 -7.72
N SER A 153 39.47 -26.47 -8.70
CA SER A 153 39.82 -26.40 -10.11
C SER A 153 40.36 -25.04 -10.57
N MET A 154 40.34 -24.02 -9.68
CA MET A 154 40.71 -22.66 -10.00
C MET A 154 42.17 -22.35 -9.63
N PRO A 155 42.85 -21.44 -10.37
CA PRO A 155 44.20 -20.98 -10.01
C PRO A 155 44.16 -20.05 -8.80
N SER A 156 45.29 -19.96 -8.06
CA SER A 156 45.47 -18.92 -7.02
C SER A 156 45.36 -17.51 -7.68
N PRO A 157 44.73 -16.54 -7.02
CA PRO A 157 44.24 -16.48 -5.62
C PRO A 157 42.75 -16.90 -5.43
N ILE A 158 42.05 -17.36 -6.45
CA ILE A 158 40.59 -17.68 -6.38
C ILE A 158 40.29 -19.15 -6.07
N ASN A 159 41.26 -19.86 -5.49
CA ASN A 159 41.15 -21.28 -5.17
C ASN A 159 40.55 -21.55 -3.77
N SER A 160 39.72 -20.64 -3.25
CA SER A 160 39.00 -20.85 -2.00
C SER A 160 37.51 -20.76 -2.20
N ALA A 161 36.74 -21.53 -1.42
CA ALA A 161 35.28 -21.47 -1.45
C ALA A 161 34.77 -20.05 -1.21
N GLY A 162 35.43 -19.30 -0.32
CA GLY A 162 35.10 -17.90 -0.05
C GLY A 162 35.27 -16.99 -1.28
N ALA A 163 36.36 -17.12 -2.02
CA ALA A 163 36.59 -16.32 -3.23
C ALA A 163 35.58 -16.65 -4.34
N VAL A 164 35.33 -17.94 -4.56
CA VAL A 164 34.33 -18.41 -5.55
C VAL A 164 32.94 -17.92 -5.19
N SER A 165 32.54 -17.97 -3.91
CA SER A 165 31.24 -17.54 -3.44
C SER A 165 31.04 -16.02 -3.50
N LEU A 166 32.09 -15.21 -3.26
CA LEU A 166 32.07 -13.77 -3.48
C LEU A 166 31.81 -13.42 -4.93
N ILE A 167 32.52 -14.07 -5.86
CA ILE A 167 32.37 -13.83 -7.30
C ILE A 167 30.98 -14.32 -7.77
N GLY A 168 30.58 -15.50 -7.37
CA GLY A 168 29.26 -16.05 -7.70
C GLY A 168 28.13 -15.17 -7.18
N GLY A 169 28.22 -14.71 -5.93
CA GLY A 169 27.29 -13.78 -5.33
C GLY A 169 27.22 -12.44 -6.07
N ALA A 170 28.38 -11.89 -6.45
CA ALA A 170 28.45 -10.68 -7.27
C ALA A 170 27.73 -10.83 -8.60
N LEU A 171 27.96 -11.92 -9.32
CA LEU A 171 27.35 -12.19 -10.63
C LEU A 171 25.83 -12.38 -10.52
N ILE A 172 25.38 -13.20 -9.58
CA ILE A 172 23.94 -13.46 -9.36
C ILE A 172 23.25 -12.18 -8.89
N GLY A 173 23.84 -11.47 -7.93
CA GLY A 173 23.28 -10.21 -7.43
C GLY A 173 23.20 -9.15 -8.53
N ALA A 174 24.27 -8.98 -9.32
CA ALA A 174 24.28 -8.08 -10.46
C ALA A 174 23.14 -8.37 -11.43
N LEU A 175 22.97 -9.64 -11.82
CA LEU A 175 21.92 -10.05 -12.75
C LEU A 175 20.51 -9.80 -12.20
N VAL A 176 20.26 -10.21 -10.96
CA VAL A 176 18.94 -10.03 -10.30
C VAL A 176 18.57 -8.57 -10.19
N PHE A 177 19.47 -7.74 -9.66
CA PHE A 177 19.20 -6.30 -9.48
C PHE A 177 19.12 -5.56 -10.81
N ALA A 178 19.93 -5.94 -11.83
CA ALA A 178 19.82 -5.37 -13.16
C ALA A 178 18.46 -5.63 -13.79
N LEU A 179 17.94 -6.86 -13.68
CA LEU A 179 16.62 -7.21 -14.20
C LEU A 179 15.50 -6.50 -13.44
N MET A 180 15.61 -6.37 -12.11
CA MET A 180 14.61 -5.68 -11.29
C MET A 180 14.58 -4.18 -11.57
N LEU A 181 15.73 -3.50 -11.46
CA LEU A 181 15.82 -2.06 -11.65
C LEU A 181 15.68 -1.65 -13.11
N GLY A 182 16.10 -2.51 -14.05
CA GLY A 182 15.92 -2.30 -15.48
C GLY A 182 14.44 -2.23 -15.88
N ARG A 183 13.56 -2.99 -15.20
CA ARG A 183 12.11 -2.91 -15.42
C ARG A 183 11.49 -1.61 -14.92
N VAL A 184 12.07 -1.00 -13.88
CA VAL A 184 11.52 0.20 -13.24
C VAL A 184 12.07 1.48 -13.88
N ALA A 185 13.40 1.53 -14.13
CA ALA A 185 14.11 2.73 -14.56
C ALA A 185 14.85 2.57 -15.92
N GLY A 186 14.47 1.57 -16.70
CA GLY A 186 15.04 1.33 -18.03
C GLY A 186 16.56 1.11 -18.02
N ARG A 187 17.26 1.66 -19.01
CA ARG A 187 18.72 1.45 -19.16
C ARG A 187 19.55 1.93 -17.96
N VAL A 188 19.19 3.06 -17.37
CA VAL A 188 19.88 3.61 -16.19
C VAL A 188 19.70 2.69 -14.99
N GLY A 189 18.47 2.20 -14.77
CA GLY A 189 18.18 1.21 -13.74
C GLY A 189 18.93 -0.10 -13.95
N PHE A 190 19.04 -0.56 -15.20
CA PHE A 190 19.79 -1.77 -15.52
C PHE A 190 21.28 -1.66 -15.15
N VAL A 191 21.96 -0.59 -15.56
CA VAL A 191 23.37 -0.37 -15.23
C VAL A 191 23.58 -0.14 -13.74
N GLY A 192 22.72 0.68 -13.11
CA GLY A 192 22.75 0.86 -11.65
C GLY A 192 22.52 -0.45 -10.89
N GLY A 193 21.61 -1.29 -11.40
CA GLY A 193 21.33 -2.61 -10.87
C GLY A 193 22.52 -3.57 -10.95
N LEU A 194 23.28 -3.55 -12.04
CA LEU A 194 24.51 -4.35 -12.17
C LEU A 194 25.51 -4.01 -11.06
N VAL A 195 25.77 -2.72 -10.87
CA VAL A 195 26.77 -2.27 -9.87
C VAL A 195 26.28 -2.54 -8.46
N LEU A 196 25.07 -2.10 -8.13
CA LEU A 196 24.50 -2.29 -6.79
C LEU A 196 24.34 -3.77 -6.45
N GLY A 197 23.85 -4.56 -7.41
CA GLY A 197 23.67 -5.98 -7.24
C GLY A 197 24.99 -6.74 -7.07
N ALA A 198 26.04 -6.36 -7.78
CA ALA A 198 27.38 -6.93 -7.56
C ALA A 198 27.87 -6.63 -6.13
N ILE A 199 27.80 -5.35 -5.70
CA ILE A 199 28.26 -4.95 -4.36
C ILE A 199 27.49 -5.68 -3.25
N LEU A 200 26.16 -5.76 -3.35
CA LEU A 200 25.33 -6.41 -2.36
C LEU A 200 25.36 -7.94 -2.47
N GLY A 201 25.56 -8.46 -3.66
CA GLY A 201 25.62 -9.90 -3.91
C GLY A 201 26.89 -10.57 -3.37
N MET A 202 28.02 -9.86 -3.37
CA MET A 202 29.27 -10.39 -2.82
C MET A 202 29.14 -10.89 -1.37
N PRO A 203 28.75 -10.05 -0.39
CA PRO A 203 28.62 -10.50 0.99
C PRO A 203 27.54 -11.57 1.15
N VAL A 204 26.46 -11.49 0.40
CA VAL A 204 25.39 -12.51 0.42
C VAL A 204 25.92 -13.86 -0.09
N GLY A 205 26.64 -13.88 -1.20
CA GLY A 205 27.26 -15.09 -1.73
C GLY A 205 28.23 -15.71 -0.74
N TRP A 206 29.08 -14.89 -0.12
CA TRP A 206 30.02 -15.35 0.91
C TRP A 206 29.30 -15.91 2.14
N LEU A 207 28.25 -15.27 2.60
CA LEU A 207 27.43 -15.75 3.72
C LEU A 207 26.75 -17.08 3.39
N ILE A 208 26.35 -17.33 2.15
CA ILE A 208 25.66 -18.56 1.74
C ILE A 208 26.63 -19.74 1.54
N ALA A 209 27.79 -19.49 0.89
CA ALA A 209 28.66 -20.54 0.42
C ALA A 209 30.15 -20.36 0.76
N GLY A 210 30.50 -19.33 1.52
CA GLY A 210 31.91 -19.02 1.86
C GLY A 210 32.48 -19.86 3.00
N ALA A 211 31.62 -20.40 3.87
CA ALA A 211 31.97 -21.24 5.00
C ALA A 211 30.90 -22.32 5.22
N PRO A 212 31.27 -23.47 5.82
CA PRO A 212 30.27 -24.48 6.17
C PRO A 212 29.41 -24.03 7.34
N TRP A 213 28.10 -24.34 7.27
CA TRP A 213 27.11 -23.98 8.28
C TRP A 213 26.66 -25.21 9.05
N THR A 214 26.40 -25.04 10.35
CA THR A 214 25.57 -25.98 11.10
C THR A 214 24.11 -25.57 11.02
N TRP A 215 23.18 -26.50 11.24
CA TRP A 215 21.75 -26.26 11.08
C TRP A 215 21.19 -25.09 11.90
N PRO A 216 21.50 -24.91 13.20
CA PRO A 216 20.91 -23.82 13.98
C PRO A 216 21.21 -22.43 13.43
N PRO A 217 22.48 -22.05 13.16
CA PRO A 217 22.78 -20.76 12.57
C PRO A 217 22.28 -20.61 11.11
N ALA A 218 22.23 -21.71 10.32
CA ALA A 218 21.67 -21.68 8.98
C ALA A 218 20.17 -21.32 8.99
N ILE A 219 19.39 -21.89 9.91
CA ILE A 219 17.99 -21.54 10.10
C ILE A 219 17.84 -20.10 10.56
N GLY A 220 18.61 -19.68 11.57
CA GLY A 220 18.58 -18.30 12.05
C GLY A 220 18.88 -17.27 10.95
N PHE A 221 19.91 -17.52 10.16
CA PHE A 221 20.26 -16.71 9.00
C PHE A 221 19.13 -16.63 7.97
N SER A 222 18.54 -17.77 7.64
CA SER A 222 17.45 -17.86 6.67
C SER A 222 16.21 -17.09 7.13
N ILE A 223 15.85 -17.19 8.42
CA ILE A 223 14.76 -16.42 9.02
C ILE A 223 15.08 -14.92 8.96
N THR A 224 16.31 -14.50 9.28
CA THR A 224 16.71 -13.10 9.21
C THR A 224 16.54 -12.53 7.81
N ILE A 225 17.09 -13.24 6.81
CA ILE A 225 16.95 -12.82 5.40
C ILE A 225 15.49 -12.77 4.97
N GLY A 226 14.71 -13.77 5.35
CA GLY A 226 13.28 -13.79 5.04
C GLY A 226 12.51 -12.62 5.68
N LEU A 227 12.79 -12.30 6.92
CA LEU A 227 12.14 -11.16 7.60
C LEU A 227 12.54 -9.81 7.01
N ILE A 228 13.75 -9.68 6.47
CA ILE A 228 14.18 -8.50 5.70
C ILE A 228 13.49 -8.48 4.32
N ALA A 229 13.44 -9.62 3.65
CA ALA A 229 12.86 -9.74 2.31
C ALA A 229 11.33 -9.53 2.32
N TRP A 230 10.64 -9.93 3.38
CA TRP A 230 9.18 -9.86 3.48
C TRP A 230 8.61 -8.45 3.22
N PRO A 231 8.98 -7.39 3.95
CA PRO A 231 8.46 -6.06 3.69
C PRO A 231 8.86 -5.54 2.31
N ILE A 232 10.04 -5.90 1.82
CA ILE A 232 10.52 -5.51 0.49
C ILE A 232 9.67 -6.16 -0.60
N LEU A 233 9.46 -7.49 -0.53
CA LEU A 233 8.61 -8.22 -1.48
C LEU A 233 7.18 -7.70 -1.44
N THR A 234 6.65 -7.44 -0.23
CA THR A 234 5.30 -6.87 -0.09
C THR A 234 5.22 -5.50 -0.77
N ALA A 235 6.19 -4.63 -0.57
CA ALA A 235 6.24 -3.32 -1.20
C ALA A 235 6.35 -3.44 -2.74
N VAL A 236 7.25 -4.27 -3.24
CA VAL A 236 7.45 -4.48 -4.69
C VAL A 236 6.19 -5.00 -5.39
N LEU A 237 5.45 -5.90 -4.73
CA LEU A 237 4.23 -6.48 -5.30
C LEU A 237 3.00 -5.60 -5.10
N ALA A 238 2.97 -4.77 -4.04
CA ALA A 238 1.82 -3.94 -3.72
C ALA A 238 1.83 -2.58 -4.42
N ILE A 239 3.01 -1.92 -4.52
CA ILE A 239 3.13 -0.55 -5.05
C ILE A 239 2.56 -0.39 -6.46
N PRO A 240 2.81 -1.31 -7.44
CA PRO A 240 2.25 -1.15 -8.79
C PRO A 240 0.73 -1.22 -8.87
N GLY A 241 0.07 -1.73 -7.83
CA GLY A 241 -1.40 -1.84 -7.74
C GLY A 241 -2.05 -0.82 -6.82
N LEU A 242 -1.29 0.15 -6.29
CA LEU A 242 -1.82 1.20 -5.43
C LEU A 242 -2.48 2.30 -6.28
N ASP A 243 -3.78 2.47 -6.10
CA ASP A 243 -4.50 3.62 -6.63
C ASP A 243 -4.76 4.63 -5.49
N LEU A 244 -3.78 5.50 -5.29
CA LEU A 244 -3.82 6.51 -4.24
C LEU A 244 -4.91 7.56 -4.53
N GLU A 245 -5.16 7.86 -5.81
CA GLU A 245 -6.17 8.83 -6.21
C GLU A 245 -7.57 8.32 -5.89
N GLU A 246 -7.89 7.06 -6.22
CA GLU A 246 -9.17 6.43 -5.86
C GLU A 246 -9.33 6.38 -4.34
N ARG A 247 -8.28 5.99 -3.61
CA ARG A 247 -8.31 5.83 -2.16
C ARG A 247 -8.52 7.15 -1.42
N PHE A 248 -7.74 8.16 -1.75
CA PHE A 248 -7.83 9.48 -1.11
C PHE A 248 -8.91 10.37 -1.74
N GLY A 249 -9.20 10.19 -3.02
CA GLY A 249 -10.32 10.86 -3.70
C GLY A 249 -11.69 10.53 -3.10
N SER A 250 -11.83 9.34 -2.48
CA SER A 250 -13.05 8.96 -1.75
C SER A 250 -13.26 9.73 -0.43
N LEU A 251 -12.24 10.45 0.06
CA LEU A 251 -12.34 11.34 1.23
C LEU A 251 -12.86 12.75 0.85
N TYR A 252 -13.03 13.01 -0.45
CA TYR A 252 -13.53 14.30 -0.94
C TYR A 252 -15.05 14.23 -1.13
N PRO A 253 -15.83 15.17 -0.60
CA PRO A 253 -17.29 15.18 -0.70
C PRO A 253 -17.75 15.58 -2.12
N ARG A 254 -17.46 14.73 -3.11
CA ARG A 254 -17.70 15.00 -4.55
C ARG A 254 -19.17 15.26 -4.83
N GLN A 255 -20.07 14.46 -4.27
CA GLN A 255 -21.51 14.58 -4.51
C GLN A 255 -22.07 15.91 -3.99
N SER A 256 -21.63 16.35 -2.80
CA SER A 256 -22.05 17.66 -2.26
C SER A 256 -21.53 18.82 -3.09
N ILE A 257 -20.29 18.73 -3.59
CA ILE A 257 -19.71 19.79 -4.45
C ILE A 257 -20.44 19.82 -5.81
N GLU A 258 -20.73 18.66 -6.39
CA GLU A 258 -21.44 18.53 -7.66
C GLU A 258 -22.85 19.09 -7.54
N ALA A 259 -23.59 18.74 -6.49
CA ALA A 259 -24.93 19.29 -6.21
C ALA A 259 -24.92 20.83 -6.00
N VAL A 260 -23.90 21.36 -5.37
CA VAL A 260 -23.75 22.83 -5.23
C VAL A 260 -23.46 23.47 -6.59
N ASN A 261 -22.61 22.89 -7.41
CA ASN A 261 -22.28 23.38 -8.75
C ASN A 261 -23.52 23.32 -9.68
N GLU A 262 -24.29 22.24 -9.66
CA GLU A 262 -25.55 22.13 -10.41
C GLU A 262 -26.55 23.20 -9.96
N THR A 263 -26.70 23.41 -8.67
CA THR A 263 -27.59 24.46 -8.13
C THR A 263 -27.14 25.83 -8.58
N LYS A 264 -25.83 26.09 -8.59
CA LYS A 264 -25.28 27.36 -9.07
C LYS A 264 -25.52 27.57 -10.55
N SER A 265 -25.25 26.56 -11.39
CA SER A 265 -25.48 26.64 -12.84
C SER A 265 -26.97 26.87 -13.17
N TRP A 266 -27.86 26.17 -12.47
CA TRP A 266 -29.31 26.39 -12.59
C TRP A 266 -29.74 27.82 -12.22
N LEU A 267 -29.21 28.36 -11.12
CA LEU A 267 -29.45 29.75 -10.71
C LEU A 267 -28.94 30.75 -11.76
N GLU A 268 -27.75 30.55 -12.31
CA GLU A 268 -27.20 31.42 -13.35
C GLU A 268 -28.05 31.38 -14.62
N GLU A 269 -28.57 30.21 -15.01
CA GLU A 269 -29.43 30.05 -16.17
C GLU A 269 -30.78 30.74 -15.95
N GLN A 270 -31.37 30.61 -14.77
CA GLN A 270 -32.60 31.33 -14.37
C GLN A 270 -32.41 32.85 -14.37
N TRP A 271 -31.27 33.34 -13.92
CA TRP A 271 -30.94 34.77 -13.97
C TRP A 271 -30.78 35.28 -15.39
N ARG A 272 -30.11 34.56 -16.26
CA ARG A 272 -29.95 34.91 -17.68
C ARG A 272 -31.29 34.90 -18.42
N SER A 273 -32.15 33.96 -18.13
CA SER A 273 -33.49 33.87 -18.76
C SER A 273 -34.41 35.03 -18.33
N ARG A 274 -34.22 35.60 -17.15
CA ARG A 274 -35.01 36.72 -16.62
C ARG A 274 -34.47 38.10 -16.99
N GLN A 275 -33.24 38.21 -17.51
CA GLN A 275 -32.78 39.50 -18.00
C GLN A 275 -33.61 39.88 -19.24
N PRO A 276 -34.37 40.99 -19.17
CA PRO A 276 -35.12 41.44 -20.33
C PRO A 276 -34.09 41.68 -21.48
N LYS A 277 -34.39 41.11 -22.66
CA LYS A 277 -33.66 41.41 -23.87
C LYS A 277 -33.79 42.94 -24.13
N LEU A 278 -32.98 43.72 -23.38
CA LEU A 278 -32.83 45.15 -23.63
C LEU A 278 -32.35 45.30 -25.06
N GLY A 279 -33.26 45.78 -25.89
CA GLY A 279 -33.24 45.74 -27.32
C GLY A 279 -31.93 46.29 -27.88
N LYS A 280 -31.41 45.55 -28.86
CA LYS A 280 -30.68 46.14 -29.94
C LYS A 280 -31.69 47.04 -30.72
N LYS A 281 -31.67 48.34 -30.46
CA LYS A 281 -32.10 49.34 -31.42
C LYS A 281 -30.89 49.87 -32.10
#